data_97a391856818094937bcb14226dee8b9
#
_entry.id   97a391856818094937bcb14226dee8b9
#
_cell.length_a   1.000
_cell.length_b   1.000
_cell.length_c   1.000
_cell.angle_alpha   90.00
_cell.angle_beta   90.00
_cell.angle_gamma   90.00
#
_symmetry.space_group_name_H-M   'P 1'
#
loop_
_entity.id
_entity.type
_entity.pdbx_description
1 polymer ?
#
loop_
_entity_poly.entity_id
_entity_poly.type
_entity_poly.pdbx_seq_one_letter_code
_entity_poly.pdbx_strand_id
1 'polypeptide(L)' 'EDARKTLVQIARSNGFTGQIAAMSHNAYDSEELKLAGIDLTLEPYKDAAERTTEIIMDQLAIKMTANKK' A
#
# COMPACT_ATOMS: atom_id res chain seq x y z
N GLU A 1 15.54 -1.44 15.21
CA GLU A 1 14.35 -0.79 15.75
C GLU A 1 13.61 -0.05 14.67
N ASP A 2 12.31 -0.21 14.62
CA ASP A 2 11.50 0.34 13.54
C ASP A 2 10.86 1.67 13.96
N ALA A 3 11.31 2.75 13.33
CA ALA A 3 10.82 4.09 13.63
C ALA A 3 9.31 4.23 13.41
N ARG A 4 8.74 3.50 12.44
CA ARG A 4 7.31 3.55 12.15
C ARG A 4 6.50 3.04 13.35
N LYS A 5 6.93 1.94 13.94
CA LYS A 5 6.27 1.36 15.13
C LYS A 5 6.40 2.30 16.33
N THR A 6 7.54 2.91 16.49
CA THR A 6 7.79 3.86 17.58
C THR A 6 6.87 5.09 17.43
N LEU A 7 6.75 5.63 16.22
CA LEU A 7 5.89 6.78 15.98
C LEU A 7 4.42 6.47 16.26
N VAL A 8 3.96 5.29 15.88
CA VAL A 8 2.59 4.85 16.19
C VAL A 8 2.35 4.81 17.69
N GLN A 9 3.29 4.24 18.44
CA GLN A 9 3.17 4.16 19.89
C GLN A 9 3.12 5.53 20.53
N ILE A 10 3.98 6.45 20.07
CA ILE A 10 4.00 7.82 20.58
C ILE A 10 2.67 8.52 20.27
N ALA A 11 2.18 8.40 19.04
CA ALA A 11 0.93 9.02 18.65
C ALA A 11 -0.23 8.52 19.49
N ARG A 12 -0.36 7.20 19.67
CA ARG A 12 -1.44 6.63 20.46
C ARG A 12 -1.34 7.00 21.94
N SER A 13 -0.12 7.03 22.46
CA SER A 13 0.12 7.42 23.86
C SER A 13 -0.27 8.88 24.12
N ASN A 14 -0.20 9.72 23.10
CA ASN A 14 -0.59 11.12 23.21
C ASN A 14 -2.05 11.37 22.84
N GLY A 15 -2.85 10.32 22.74
CA GLY A 15 -4.29 10.45 22.55
C GLY A 15 -4.75 10.58 21.11
N PHE A 16 -3.86 10.36 20.14
CA PHE A 16 -4.27 10.38 18.75
C PHE A 16 -5.18 9.19 18.44
N THR A 17 -6.39 9.45 17.98
CA THR A 17 -7.40 8.43 17.69
C THR A 17 -7.68 8.28 16.18
N GLY A 18 -7.07 9.11 15.35
CA GLY A 18 -7.25 9.04 13.90
C GLY A 18 -6.56 7.86 13.27
N GLN A 19 -6.71 7.74 11.97
CA GLN A 19 -6.06 6.69 11.20
C GLN A 19 -4.59 7.00 11.00
N ILE A 20 -3.78 5.96 11.06
CA ILE A 20 -2.33 6.07 10.82
C ILE A 20 -1.99 5.18 9.64
N ALA A 21 -1.34 5.77 8.64
CA ALA A 21 -0.86 5.07 7.47
C ALA A 21 0.65 5.06 7.44
N ALA A 22 1.24 4.00 6.92
CA ALA A 22 2.68 3.90 6.79
C ALA A 22 3.04 3.11 5.54
N MET A 23 4.23 3.40 5.01
CA MET A 23 4.79 2.64 3.90
C MET A 23 5.35 1.32 4.41
N SER A 24 5.11 0.25 3.68
CA SER A 24 5.66 -1.07 3.99
C SER A 24 6.52 -1.56 2.84
N HIS A 25 7.44 -2.48 3.15
CA HIS A 25 8.37 -3.01 2.15
C HIS A 25 7.80 -4.23 1.43
N ASN A 26 6.98 -5.01 2.13
CA ASN A 26 6.40 -6.24 1.62
C ASN A 26 5.23 -6.67 2.49
N ALA A 27 4.60 -7.79 2.14
CA ALA A 27 3.42 -8.29 2.86
C ALA A 27 3.72 -8.63 4.32
N TYR A 28 4.89 -9.19 4.60
CA TYR A 28 5.28 -9.51 5.97
C TYR A 28 5.41 -8.23 6.79
N ASP A 29 6.07 -7.23 6.23
CA ASP A 29 6.24 -5.93 6.88
C ASP A 29 4.88 -5.27 7.14
N SER A 30 3.95 -5.36 6.18
CA SER A 30 2.57 -4.86 6.35
C SER A 30 1.88 -5.50 7.54
N GLU A 31 1.99 -6.83 7.69
CA GLU A 31 1.40 -7.54 8.81
C GLU A 31 1.97 -7.05 10.15
N GLU A 32 3.29 -6.91 10.21
CA GLU A 32 3.97 -6.43 11.40
C GLU A 32 3.51 -5.02 11.79
N LEU A 33 3.36 -4.14 10.81
CA LEU A 33 2.90 -2.78 11.04
C LEU A 33 1.45 -2.75 11.53
N LYS A 34 0.60 -3.59 10.95
CA LYS A 34 -0.79 -3.68 11.39
C LYS A 34 -0.89 -4.17 12.82
N LEU A 35 -0.07 -5.15 13.19
CA LEU A 35 -0.02 -5.65 14.57
C LEU A 35 0.47 -4.57 15.53
N ALA A 36 1.29 -3.64 15.05
CA ALA A 36 1.77 -2.53 15.87
C ALA A 36 0.75 -1.39 16.00
N GLY A 37 -0.38 -1.45 15.30
CA GLY A 37 -1.44 -0.45 15.41
C GLY A 37 -1.58 0.49 14.24
N ILE A 38 -0.91 0.20 13.13
CA ILE A 38 -1.06 0.99 11.90
C ILE A 38 -2.30 0.53 11.15
N ASP A 39 -3.15 1.47 10.78
CA ASP A 39 -4.45 1.18 10.17
C ASP A 39 -4.34 0.87 8.69
N LEU A 40 -3.43 1.53 7.99
CA LEU A 40 -3.26 1.38 6.56
C LEU A 40 -1.79 1.25 6.20
N THR A 41 -1.46 0.22 5.46
CA THR A 41 -0.09 0.04 4.95
C THR A 41 -0.10 0.18 3.44
N LEU A 42 0.93 0.83 2.91
CA LEU A 42 1.10 1.04 1.48
C LEU A 42 2.39 0.37 1.05
N GLU A 43 2.31 -0.46 0.03
CA GLU A 43 3.46 -1.14 -0.55
C GLU A 43 3.74 -0.49 -1.92
N PRO A 44 4.61 0.54 -1.98
CA PRO A 44 4.76 1.34 -3.20
C PRO A 44 5.15 0.52 -4.43
N TYR A 45 5.99 -0.48 -4.27
CA TYR A 45 6.41 -1.28 -5.42
C TYR A 45 5.30 -2.21 -5.91
N LYS A 46 4.57 -2.82 -4.99
CA LYS A 46 3.43 -3.67 -5.35
C LYS A 46 2.33 -2.85 -5.99
N ASP A 47 1.99 -1.72 -5.39
CA ASP A 47 0.93 -0.85 -5.89
C ASP A 47 1.28 -0.31 -7.27
N ALA A 48 2.53 0.10 -7.48
CA ALA A 48 3.00 0.56 -8.79
C ALA A 48 2.94 -0.55 -9.83
N ALA A 49 3.33 -1.78 -9.46
CA ALA A 49 3.28 -2.91 -10.38
C ALA A 49 1.85 -3.27 -10.76
N GLU A 50 0.93 -3.26 -9.82
CA GLU A 50 -0.49 -3.51 -10.08
C GLU A 50 -1.05 -2.48 -11.04
N ARG A 51 -0.76 -1.19 -10.81
CA ARG A 51 -1.22 -0.12 -11.67
C ARG A 51 -0.64 -0.24 -13.07
N THR A 52 0.63 -0.59 -13.18
CA THR A 52 1.28 -0.81 -14.48
C THR A 52 0.59 -1.93 -15.23
N THR A 53 0.29 -3.03 -14.55
CA THR A 53 -0.41 -4.17 -15.13
C THR A 53 -1.80 -3.75 -15.63
N GLU A 54 -2.54 -2.98 -14.85
CA GLU A 54 -3.85 -2.48 -15.25
C GLU A 54 -3.76 -1.62 -16.52
N ILE A 55 -2.78 -0.73 -16.59
CA ILE A 55 -2.57 0.12 -17.76
C ILE A 55 -2.26 -0.73 -18.98
N ILE A 56 -1.38 -1.72 -18.86
CA ILE A 56 -1.03 -2.62 -19.95
C ILE A 56 -2.25 -3.40 -20.44
N MET A 57 -3.04 -3.93 -19.51
CA MET A 57 -4.24 -4.68 -19.86
C MET A 57 -5.27 -3.81 -20.57
N ASP A 58 -5.45 -2.56 -20.11
CA ASP A 58 -6.33 -1.62 -20.78
C ASP A 58 -5.87 -1.31 -22.19
N GLN A 59 -4.57 -1.11 -22.40
CA GLN A 59 -4.01 -0.85 -23.71
C GLN A 59 -4.20 -2.05 -24.64
N LEU A 60 -4.01 -3.26 -24.13
CA LEU A 60 -4.23 -4.47 -24.91
C LEU A 60 -5.70 -4.62 -25.29
N ALA A 61 -6.60 -4.35 -24.39
CA ALA A 61 -8.04 -4.42 -24.66
C ALA A 61 -8.45 -3.45 -25.77
N ILE A 62 -7.96 -2.22 -25.70
CA ILE A 62 -8.23 -1.21 -26.73
C ILE A 62 -7.69 -1.66 -28.06
N LYS A 63 -6.46 -2.16 -28.08
CA LYS A 63 -5.79 -2.60 -29.30
C LYS A 63 -6.54 -3.78 -29.95
N MET A 64 -6.95 -4.72 -29.15
CA MET A 64 -7.72 -5.87 -29.64
C MET A 64 -9.06 -5.45 -30.22
N THR A 65 -9.72 -4.51 -29.58
CA THR A 65 -10.99 -3.96 -30.05
C THR A 65 -10.82 -3.22 -31.36
N ALA A 66 -9.74 -2.44 -31.48
CA ALA A 66 -9.45 -1.69 -32.71
C ALA A 66 -9.16 -2.60 -33.90
N ASN A 67 -8.57 -3.76 -33.66
CA ASN A 67 -8.26 -4.73 -34.71
C ASN A 67 -9.43 -5.62 -35.10
N LYS A 68 -10.49 -5.55 -34.35
CA LYS A 68 -11.65 -6.40 -34.54
C LYS A 68 -12.66 -5.70 -35.41
N LYS A 69 -12.73 -6.11 -36.62
CA LYS A 69 -13.69 -5.49 -37.58
C LYS A 69 -14.64 -6.51 -38.11
#